data_838918d3aac4cdb8bba64a9b4c878381
#
_entry.id   838918d3aac4cdb8bba64a9b4c878381
#
_cell.length_a   1.000
_cell.length_b   1.000
_cell.length_c   1.000
_cell.angle_alpha   90.00
_cell.angle_beta   90.00
_cell.angle_gamma   90.00
#
_symmetry.space_group_name_H-M   'P 1'
#
loop_
_entity.id
_entity.type
_entity.pdbx_description
1 polymer ?
#
loop_
_entity_poly.entity_id
_entity_poly.type
_entity_poly.pdbx_seq_one_letter_code
_entity_poly.pdbx_strand_id
1 'polypeptide(L)'
;MRSTRSLIIAFFLLLAGGITAQETGDWKKNWSVTGYHKLLYQHNSINANFVPQGGPITFALPQLNTNDYLYHNRLNIRYYGQKFTFAAGVRNRIFAGYTNSEFDQLRADNIPPYAGFDSFLAYQHQPGYLPLYIPWVQTKAASALTVFDRFYVDMDREKWHLRVGRQRINWGINQQFNPNDLFNPFNLFDIDYEERPGVDAVRYERYTGMLSSWEVAFAPADSLKRTVMAYRYRTNYKGYDFQAIVGKWKTRLALGGGWSGNLKKAGFSGEFTYFLPYKDLPQINPSQTNFVLSTSVDHAFLKGPFVSLGYLYNYRGTGDPSLLNLAGGSFTTSSPYGPLPFKHTVTSTVLGSFSDLFGGSITFLSTPRAEVFILIPALNYSIKQDLELSVFAQSFMTDNPFEDQYSWFSNALFLRLKQSF
;
A
#
# COMPACT_ATOMS: atom_id res chain seq x y z
N MET A 1 -20.95 28.49 14.00
CA MET A 1 -19.63 27.85 14.09
C MET A 1 -19.35 27.08 15.42
N ARG A 2 -19.94 27.42 16.56
CA ARG A 2 -19.79 26.67 17.82
C ARG A 2 -20.57 25.34 17.85
N SER A 3 -21.74 25.27 17.21
CA SER A 3 -22.60 24.07 17.21
C SER A 3 -22.03 22.88 16.42
N THR A 4 -21.34 23.14 15.33
CA THR A 4 -20.74 22.10 14.48
C THR A 4 -19.54 21.40 15.15
N ARG A 5 -18.77 22.13 15.95
CA ARG A 5 -17.65 21.55 16.74
C ARG A 5 -18.17 20.60 17.84
N SER A 6 -19.26 20.98 18.49
CA SER A 6 -19.88 20.14 19.55
C SER A 6 -20.50 18.87 19.00
N LEU A 7 -21.08 18.91 17.78
CA LEU A 7 -21.64 17.73 17.10
C LEU A 7 -20.54 16.75 16.65
N ILE A 8 -19.42 17.26 16.16
CA ILE A 8 -18.26 16.42 15.77
C ILE A 8 -17.66 15.72 16.98
N ILE A 9 -17.48 16.44 18.11
CA ILE A 9 -16.97 15.86 19.37
C ILE A 9 -17.96 14.85 19.94
N ALA A 10 -19.27 15.13 19.92
CA ALA A 10 -20.31 14.21 20.39
C ALA A 10 -20.41 12.94 19.52
N PHE A 11 -20.27 13.06 18.20
CA PHE A 11 -20.25 11.92 17.29
C PHE A 11 -19.01 11.02 17.52
N PHE A 12 -17.84 11.61 17.79
CA PHE A 12 -16.63 10.86 18.13
C PHE A 12 -16.67 10.25 19.54
N LEU A 13 -17.30 10.90 20.51
CA LEU A 13 -17.53 10.34 21.85
C LEU A 13 -18.53 9.17 21.83
N LEU A 14 -19.53 9.20 20.95
CA LEU A 14 -20.45 8.08 20.72
C LEU A 14 -19.77 6.88 20.02
N LEU A 15 -18.77 7.11 19.18
CA LEU A 15 -17.95 6.05 18.59
C LEU A 15 -16.88 5.52 19.55
N ALA A 16 -16.46 6.32 20.53
CA ALA A 16 -15.50 5.94 21.57
C ALA A 16 -16.14 5.20 22.74
N GLY A 17 -17.47 5.28 22.89
CA GLY A 17 -18.23 4.44 23.83
C GLY A 17 -18.12 2.99 23.38
N GLY A 18 -17.26 2.22 24.06
CA GLY A 18 -16.97 0.84 23.76
C GLY A 18 -18.24 0.04 23.47
N ILE A 19 -18.37 -0.45 22.25
CA ILE A 19 -19.27 -1.55 21.96
C ILE A 19 -18.63 -2.78 22.61
N THR A 20 -18.83 -2.91 23.91
CA THR A 20 -18.66 -4.22 24.56
C THR A 20 -19.69 -5.12 23.90
N ALA A 21 -19.22 -6.08 23.13
CA ALA A 21 -20.05 -7.12 22.54
C ALA A 21 -20.62 -7.99 23.66
N GLN A 22 -21.67 -7.50 24.30
CA GLN A 22 -22.45 -8.28 25.26
C GLN A 22 -23.61 -8.95 24.51
N GLU A 23 -23.65 -10.27 24.64
CA GLU A 23 -24.64 -11.17 24.05
C GLU A 23 -26.06 -10.71 24.30
N THR A 24 -26.86 -10.54 23.22
CA THR A 24 -28.31 -10.82 23.25
C THR A 24 -28.93 -10.69 21.84
N GLY A 25 -29.61 -11.72 21.36
CA GLY A 25 -30.52 -11.73 20.21
C GLY A 25 -30.05 -12.53 18.99
N ASP A 26 -30.94 -13.32 18.40
CA ASP A 26 -30.68 -14.20 17.23
C ASP A 26 -30.20 -13.47 15.99
N TRP A 27 -30.49 -12.17 15.83
CA TRP A 27 -30.02 -11.37 14.70
C TRP A 27 -28.51 -11.13 14.72
N LYS A 28 -27.86 -11.18 15.91
CA LYS A 28 -26.39 -11.03 16.04
C LYS A 28 -25.60 -12.23 15.52
N LYS A 29 -26.20 -13.41 15.43
CA LYS A 29 -25.52 -14.62 14.92
C LYS A 29 -24.96 -14.44 13.50
N ASN A 30 -25.59 -13.58 12.71
CA ASN A 30 -25.23 -13.37 11.31
C ASN A 30 -24.39 -12.11 11.08
N TRP A 31 -24.11 -11.32 12.10
CA TRP A 31 -23.34 -10.09 11.99
C TRP A 31 -21.99 -10.19 12.71
N SER A 32 -20.97 -9.65 12.07
CA SER A 32 -19.66 -9.42 12.69
C SER A 32 -19.30 -7.94 12.55
N VAL A 33 -18.98 -7.31 13.66
CA VAL A 33 -18.49 -5.93 13.70
C VAL A 33 -17.15 -5.95 14.42
N THR A 34 -16.12 -5.49 13.76
CA THR A 34 -14.76 -5.36 14.30
C THR A 34 -14.19 -4.03 13.85
N GLY A 35 -13.18 -3.56 14.55
CA GLY A 35 -12.57 -2.30 14.15
C GLY A 35 -11.35 -1.94 14.97
N TYR A 36 -10.87 -0.74 14.74
CA TYR A 36 -9.81 -0.14 15.55
C TYR A 36 -9.85 1.38 15.49
N HIS A 37 -9.25 1.98 16.50
CA HIS A 37 -8.84 3.37 16.55
C HIS A 37 -7.32 3.43 16.48
N LYS A 38 -6.80 4.40 15.74
CA LYS A 38 -5.36 4.60 15.59
C LYS A 38 -5.02 6.08 15.62
N LEU A 39 -4.03 6.41 16.42
CA LEU A 39 -3.37 7.71 16.41
C LEU A 39 -1.98 7.51 15.82
N LEU A 40 -1.63 8.28 14.82
CA LEU A 40 -0.32 8.30 14.19
C LEU A 40 0.24 9.72 14.25
N TYR A 41 1.41 9.85 14.82
CA TYR A 41 2.26 11.02 14.73
C TYR A 41 3.40 10.75 13.77
N GLN A 42 3.69 11.69 12.89
CA GLN A 42 4.79 11.64 11.94
C GLN A 42 5.64 12.89 12.07
N HIS A 43 6.94 12.70 12.24
CA HIS A 43 7.95 13.75 12.14
C HIS A 43 8.83 13.48 10.93
N ASN A 44 8.93 14.43 10.01
CA ASN A 44 9.83 14.35 8.87
C ASN A 44 10.92 15.41 8.99
N SER A 45 12.14 15.01 8.67
CA SER A 45 13.29 15.89 8.50
C SER A 45 13.89 15.68 7.12
N ILE A 46 13.85 16.70 6.28
CA ILE A 46 14.36 16.67 4.90
C ILE A 46 15.58 17.56 4.85
N ASN A 47 16.69 17.04 4.33
CA ASN A 47 17.93 17.80 4.13
C ASN A 47 17.87 18.52 2.77
N ALA A 48 17.82 19.84 2.82
CA ALA A 48 17.67 20.70 1.63
C ALA A 48 18.92 20.78 0.76
N ASN A 49 20.09 20.38 1.25
CA ASN A 49 21.34 20.40 0.48
C ASN A 49 21.34 19.45 -0.73
N PHE A 50 20.32 18.58 -0.83
CA PHE A 50 20.12 17.66 -1.96
C PHE A 50 19.32 18.23 -3.13
N VAL A 51 18.86 19.47 -3.05
CA VAL A 51 18.12 20.09 -4.16
C VAL A 51 19.11 20.57 -5.23
N PRO A 52 19.07 20.06 -6.48
CA PRO A 52 19.99 20.48 -7.54
C PRO A 52 19.90 22.00 -7.74
N GLN A 53 20.99 22.72 -7.51
CA GLN A 53 21.11 24.13 -7.87
C GLN A 53 21.28 24.19 -9.38
N GLY A 54 20.25 24.59 -10.12
CA GLY A 54 20.33 24.75 -11.58
C GLY A 54 19.18 24.19 -12.38
N GLY A 55 18.21 23.53 -11.76
CA GLY A 55 16.92 23.23 -12.37
C GLY A 55 15.96 24.44 -12.30
N PRO A 56 14.80 24.39 -12.98
CA PRO A 56 13.79 25.45 -12.91
C PRO A 56 13.18 25.62 -11.51
N ILE A 57 13.65 24.87 -10.51
CA ILE A 57 13.20 24.89 -9.13
C ILE A 57 14.44 25.15 -8.26
N THR A 58 14.76 26.42 -8.05
CA THR A 58 15.73 26.89 -7.05
C THR A 58 15.02 26.96 -5.70
N PHE A 59 14.90 25.84 -5.00
CA PHE A 59 14.52 25.89 -3.59
C PHE A 59 15.76 25.74 -2.71
N ALA A 60 16.26 26.84 -2.22
CA ALA A 60 17.04 26.84 -0.98
C ALA A 60 16.05 26.62 0.17
N LEU A 61 15.52 25.41 0.32
CA LEU A 61 14.79 25.07 1.54
C LEU A 61 15.87 24.77 2.60
N PRO A 62 15.89 25.53 3.70
CA PRO A 62 16.63 25.10 4.88
C PRO A 62 16.09 23.74 5.30
N GLN A 63 16.81 23.02 6.17
CA GLN A 63 16.35 21.75 6.71
C GLN A 63 14.86 21.84 7.09
N LEU A 64 14.00 21.14 6.35
CA LEU A 64 12.55 21.20 6.57
C LEU A 64 12.16 20.14 7.58
N ASN A 65 11.76 20.59 8.76
CA ASN A 65 11.17 19.72 9.78
C ASN A 65 9.67 19.90 9.79
N THR A 66 8.91 18.80 9.59
CA THR A 66 7.45 18.82 9.56
C THR A 66 6.87 17.86 10.58
N ASN A 67 5.70 18.20 11.10
CA ASN A 67 4.95 17.36 12.01
C ASN A 67 3.54 17.19 11.49
N ASP A 68 3.11 15.94 11.33
CA ASP A 68 1.78 15.59 10.88
C ASP A 68 1.13 14.61 11.84
N TYR A 69 -0.19 14.70 11.93
CA TYR A 69 -1.03 13.92 12.83
C TYR A 69 -2.16 13.29 12.05
N LEU A 70 -2.39 12.02 12.27
CA LEU A 70 -3.51 11.29 11.70
C LEU A 70 -4.26 10.55 12.79
N TYR A 71 -5.55 10.84 12.94
CA TYR A 71 -6.48 9.95 13.59
C TYR A 71 -7.20 9.10 12.54
N HIS A 72 -7.20 7.79 12.74
CA HIS A 72 -7.79 6.84 11.84
C HIS A 72 -8.69 5.88 12.64
N ASN A 73 -9.97 5.87 12.33
CA ASN A 73 -10.92 4.89 12.82
C ASN A 73 -11.36 3.99 11.68
N ARG A 74 -11.41 2.70 11.94
CA ARG A 74 -11.91 1.70 11.00
C ARG A 74 -13.03 0.87 11.62
N LEU A 75 -14.08 0.65 10.83
CA LEU A 75 -15.16 -0.28 11.12
C LEU A 75 -15.25 -1.30 9.98
N ASN A 76 -15.24 -2.58 10.33
CA ASN A 76 -15.51 -3.69 9.42
C ASN A 76 -16.84 -4.33 9.84
N ILE A 77 -17.82 -4.29 8.95
CA ILE A 77 -19.15 -4.84 9.15
C ILE A 77 -19.31 -5.99 8.16
N ARG A 78 -19.72 -7.16 8.65
CA ARG A 78 -20.06 -8.30 7.80
C ARG A 78 -21.41 -8.87 8.20
N TYR A 79 -22.18 -9.25 7.19
CA TYR A 79 -23.40 -9.99 7.32
C TYR A 79 -23.27 -11.33 6.61
N TYR A 80 -23.48 -12.41 7.32
CA TYR A 80 -23.42 -13.77 6.80
C TYR A 80 -24.83 -14.29 6.54
N GLY A 81 -25.29 -14.18 5.30
CA GLY A 81 -26.54 -14.79 4.84
C GLY A 81 -26.32 -16.25 4.44
N GLN A 82 -27.41 -16.97 4.21
CA GLN A 82 -27.36 -18.39 3.83
C GLN A 82 -26.65 -18.62 2.47
N LYS A 83 -26.76 -17.67 1.55
CA LYS A 83 -26.27 -17.80 0.17
C LYS A 83 -25.26 -16.72 -0.22
N PHE A 84 -25.07 -15.72 0.59
CA PHE A 84 -24.18 -14.61 0.33
C PHE A 84 -23.64 -14.02 1.63
N THR A 85 -22.49 -13.35 1.53
CA THR A 85 -21.95 -12.50 2.59
C THR A 85 -21.89 -11.07 2.05
N PHE A 86 -22.40 -10.13 2.83
CA PHE A 86 -22.19 -8.70 2.58
C PHE A 86 -21.05 -8.21 3.46
N ALA A 87 -20.17 -7.36 2.93
CA ALA A 87 -19.09 -6.74 3.69
C ALA A 87 -18.98 -5.25 3.39
N ALA A 88 -18.88 -4.46 4.46
CA ALA A 88 -18.56 -3.04 4.40
C ALA A 88 -17.37 -2.74 5.33
N GLY A 89 -16.34 -2.12 4.79
CA GLY A 89 -15.19 -1.59 5.52
C GLY A 89 -15.16 -0.08 5.39
N VAL A 90 -15.38 0.61 6.50
CA VAL A 90 -15.47 2.08 6.55
C VAL A 90 -14.25 2.62 7.27
N ARG A 91 -13.59 3.59 6.67
CA ARG A 91 -12.41 4.23 7.20
C ARG A 91 -12.64 5.74 7.35
N ASN A 92 -12.61 6.21 8.58
CA ASN A 92 -12.69 7.64 8.92
C ASN A 92 -11.30 8.14 9.25
N ARG A 93 -10.86 9.20 8.59
CA ARG A 93 -9.54 9.80 8.80
C ARG A 93 -9.65 11.29 9.07
N ILE A 94 -8.88 11.76 10.03
CA ILE A 94 -8.72 13.19 10.34
C ILE A 94 -7.22 13.49 10.29
N PHE A 95 -6.87 14.46 9.49
CA PHE A 95 -5.49 14.91 9.27
C PHE A 95 -5.31 16.31 9.85
N ALA A 96 -4.20 16.53 10.50
CA ALA A 96 -3.75 17.84 10.95
C ALA A 96 -2.23 17.91 10.87
N GLY A 97 -1.68 19.13 10.84
CA GLY A 97 -0.24 19.33 10.80
C GLY A 97 0.24 20.08 9.56
N TYR A 98 1.54 20.04 9.33
CA TYR A 98 2.19 20.85 8.31
C TYR A 98 1.70 20.56 6.90
N THR A 99 1.66 19.28 6.51
CA THR A 99 1.26 18.90 5.16
C THR A 99 -0.18 19.33 4.84
N ASN A 100 -1.08 19.28 5.83
CA ASN A 100 -2.45 19.76 5.66
C ASN A 100 -2.53 21.29 5.61
N SER A 101 -1.80 22.00 6.49
CA SER A 101 -1.87 23.47 6.59
C SER A 101 -1.23 24.19 5.41
N GLU A 102 -0.14 23.65 4.87
CA GLU A 102 0.66 24.25 3.80
C GLU A 102 0.41 23.61 2.43
N PHE A 103 -0.59 22.72 2.32
CA PHE A 103 -0.84 21.97 1.08
C PHE A 103 -0.99 22.84 -0.17
N ASP A 104 -1.74 23.95 -0.05
CA ASP A 104 -1.98 24.83 -1.18
C ASP A 104 -0.69 25.55 -1.64
N GLN A 105 0.20 25.89 -0.70
CA GLN A 105 1.51 26.45 -1.00
C GLN A 105 2.43 25.41 -1.63
N LEU A 106 2.53 24.19 -1.01
CA LEU A 106 3.32 23.09 -1.55
C LEU A 106 2.92 22.73 -2.98
N ARG A 107 1.62 22.78 -3.27
CA ARG A 107 1.08 22.57 -4.62
C ARG A 107 1.44 23.71 -5.57
N ALA A 108 1.27 24.95 -5.15
CA ALA A 108 1.57 26.14 -5.94
C ALA A 108 3.05 26.21 -6.32
N ASP A 109 3.92 25.79 -5.42
CA ASP A 109 5.35 25.72 -5.59
C ASP A 109 5.81 24.49 -6.40
N ASN A 110 4.87 23.69 -6.93
CA ASN A 110 5.13 22.44 -7.68
C ASN A 110 5.97 21.40 -6.92
N ILE A 111 5.88 21.38 -5.60
CA ILE A 111 6.59 20.40 -4.78
C ILE A 111 6.00 19.00 -5.01
N PRO A 112 6.76 18.01 -5.50
CA PRO A 112 6.30 16.64 -5.56
C PRO A 112 6.10 16.06 -4.14
N PRO A 113 5.06 15.23 -3.93
CA PRO A 113 4.06 14.75 -4.89
C PRO A 113 2.81 15.65 -4.99
N TYR A 114 2.79 16.81 -4.35
CA TYR A 114 1.58 17.62 -4.12
C TYR A 114 1.08 18.33 -5.38
N ALA A 115 1.99 18.67 -6.30
CA ALA A 115 1.70 19.42 -7.52
C ALA A 115 0.62 18.80 -8.43
N GLY A 116 0.45 17.48 -8.38
CA GLY A 116 -0.51 16.75 -9.23
C GLY A 116 -1.94 16.67 -8.69
N PHE A 117 -2.26 17.33 -7.58
CA PHE A 117 -3.55 17.19 -6.90
C PHE A 117 -4.25 18.53 -6.71
N ASP A 118 -5.57 18.54 -6.91
CA ASP A 118 -6.39 19.77 -6.79
C ASP A 118 -6.60 20.21 -5.33
N SER A 119 -6.52 19.27 -4.38
CA SER A 119 -6.73 19.54 -2.95
C SER A 119 -6.03 18.51 -2.07
N PHE A 120 -5.86 18.83 -0.78
CA PHE A 120 -5.31 17.90 0.20
C PHE A 120 -6.13 16.60 0.29
N LEU A 121 -7.46 16.67 0.28
CA LEU A 121 -8.28 15.45 0.31
C LEU A 121 -8.17 14.63 -0.97
N ALA A 122 -7.97 15.24 -2.15
CA ALA A 122 -7.70 14.55 -3.39
C ALA A 122 -6.32 13.84 -3.37
N TYR A 123 -5.34 14.44 -2.71
CA TYR A 123 -4.04 13.82 -2.44
C TYR A 123 -4.18 12.60 -1.52
N GLN A 124 -4.99 12.71 -0.46
CA GLN A 124 -5.19 11.63 0.52
C GLN A 124 -6.07 10.49 0.03
N HIS A 125 -6.93 10.75 -0.95
CA HIS A 125 -7.83 9.75 -1.50
C HIS A 125 -8.16 10.02 -2.96
N GLN A 126 -7.71 9.12 -3.84
CA GLN A 126 -8.15 9.09 -5.23
C GLN A 126 -9.42 8.23 -5.32
N PRO A 127 -10.54 8.80 -5.81
CA PRO A 127 -11.78 8.04 -5.93
C PRO A 127 -11.63 6.89 -6.93
N GLY A 128 -12.26 5.74 -6.63
CA GLY A 128 -12.45 4.64 -7.55
C GLY A 128 -13.53 4.97 -8.60
N TYR A 129 -13.99 3.94 -9.32
CA TYR A 129 -15.10 4.06 -10.28
C TYR A 129 -16.40 4.51 -9.59
N LEU A 130 -16.69 3.95 -8.41
CA LEU A 130 -17.78 4.38 -7.55
C LEU A 130 -17.28 5.46 -6.58
N PRO A 131 -18.01 6.59 -6.40
CA PRO A 131 -17.60 7.67 -5.50
C PRO A 131 -17.90 7.31 -4.03
N LEU A 132 -17.33 6.22 -3.54
CA LEU A 132 -17.54 5.70 -2.19
C LEU A 132 -16.64 6.42 -1.17
N TYR A 133 -16.78 7.74 -1.08
CA TYR A 133 -16.11 8.58 -0.09
C TYR A 133 -17.00 9.77 0.28
N ILE A 134 -16.81 10.30 1.47
CA ILE A 134 -17.54 11.47 1.99
C ILE A 134 -16.49 12.44 2.55
N PRO A 135 -16.24 13.58 1.91
CA PRO A 135 -15.43 14.65 2.49
C PRO A 135 -16.25 15.36 3.56
N TRP A 136 -15.69 15.54 4.76
CA TRP A 136 -16.37 16.22 5.88
C TRP A 136 -15.96 17.68 6.00
N VAL A 137 -14.66 17.92 5.99
CA VAL A 137 -14.08 19.24 6.17
C VAL A 137 -12.69 19.29 5.55
N GLN A 138 -12.35 20.44 4.97
CA GLN A 138 -11.00 20.76 4.54
C GLN A 138 -10.71 22.20 4.94
N THR A 139 -9.78 22.37 5.88
CA THR A 139 -9.30 23.67 6.36
C THR A 139 -7.79 23.57 6.60
N LYS A 140 -7.13 24.72 6.77
CA LYS A 140 -5.71 24.74 7.16
C LYS A 140 -5.44 24.02 8.50
N ALA A 141 -6.40 24.05 9.43
CA ALA A 141 -6.24 23.45 10.75
C ALA A 141 -6.41 21.94 10.73
N ALA A 142 -7.37 21.42 9.94
CA ALA A 142 -7.63 20.00 9.82
C ALA A 142 -8.44 19.68 8.57
N SER A 143 -8.28 18.47 8.06
CA SER A 143 -9.09 17.88 7.00
C SER A 143 -9.59 16.52 7.43
N ALA A 144 -10.82 16.17 7.02
CA ALA A 144 -11.44 14.90 7.41
C ALA A 144 -12.27 14.30 6.28
N LEU A 145 -12.21 12.98 6.15
CA LEU A 145 -13.01 12.22 5.18
C LEU A 145 -13.32 10.82 5.67
N THR A 146 -14.43 10.28 5.16
CA THR A 146 -14.79 8.86 5.27
C THR A 146 -14.61 8.18 3.92
N VAL A 147 -14.02 7.00 3.90
CA VAL A 147 -13.83 6.17 2.70
C VAL A 147 -14.36 4.77 2.95
N PHE A 148 -15.12 4.23 2.02
CA PHE A 148 -15.49 2.82 2.01
C PHE A 148 -14.43 2.04 1.23
N ASP A 149 -13.50 1.40 1.95
CA ASP A 149 -12.44 0.60 1.33
C ASP A 149 -12.94 -0.75 0.85
N ARG A 150 -13.99 -1.26 1.48
CA ARG A 150 -14.68 -2.50 1.15
C ARG A 150 -16.15 -2.23 1.13
N PHE A 151 -16.81 -2.65 0.06
CA PHE A 151 -18.25 -2.58 -0.09
C PHE A 151 -18.67 -3.57 -1.16
N TYR A 152 -18.91 -4.83 -0.76
CA TYR A 152 -19.14 -5.90 -1.71
C TYR A 152 -20.11 -6.95 -1.21
N VAL A 153 -20.68 -7.68 -2.16
CA VAL A 153 -21.40 -8.93 -1.95
C VAL A 153 -20.53 -10.08 -2.44
N ASP A 154 -20.50 -11.13 -1.64
CA ASP A 154 -19.68 -12.32 -1.82
C ASP A 154 -20.57 -13.56 -1.86
N MET A 155 -20.41 -14.39 -2.89
CA MET A 155 -21.13 -15.65 -3.06
C MET A 155 -20.11 -16.77 -3.23
N ASP A 156 -19.99 -17.60 -2.20
CA ASP A 156 -19.10 -18.76 -2.21
C ASP A 156 -19.90 -20.05 -2.36
N ARG A 157 -19.44 -20.92 -3.25
CA ARG A 157 -20.04 -22.21 -3.57
C ARG A 157 -18.91 -23.25 -3.70
N GLU A 158 -19.27 -24.51 -3.58
CA GLU A 158 -18.34 -25.63 -3.66
C GLU A 158 -17.38 -25.55 -4.86
N LYS A 159 -17.88 -25.12 -6.03
CA LYS A 159 -17.11 -25.11 -7.28
C LYS A 159 -16.76 -23.72 -7.81
N TRP A 160 -17.29 -22.67 -7.22
CA TRP A 160 -17.05 -21.31 -7.71
C TRP A 160 -17.26 -20.26 -6.63
N HIS A 161 -16.63 -19.12 -6.81
CA HIS A 161 -16.74 -17.94 -5.97
C HIS A 161 -16.98 -16.70 -6.84
N LEU A 162 -17.94 -15.87 -6.46
CA LEU A 162 -18.25 -14.60 -7.13
C LEU A 162 -18.25 -13.47 -6.10
N ARG A 163 -17.53 -12.42 -6.39
CA ARG A 163 -17.53 -11.20 -5.58
C ARG A 163 -17.74 -9.97 -6.46
N VAL A 164 -18.68 -9.09 -6.05
CA VAL A 164 -19.06 -7.89 -6.78
C VAL A 164 -19.04 -6.69 -5.86
N GLY A 165 -18.39 -5.62 -6.25
CA GLY A 165 -18.27 -4.36 -5.52
C GLY A 165 -16.83 -3.98 -5.20
N ARG A 166 -16.65 -3.02 -4.27
CA ARG A 166 -15.32 -2.55 -3.85
C ARG A 166 -14.64 -3.59 -3.00
N GLN A 167 -13.56 -4.15 -3.50
CA GLN A 167 -12.85 -5.28 -2.91
C GLN A 167 -11.35 -5.18 -3.13
N ARG A 168 -10.59 -5.92 -2.32
CA ARG A 168 -9.17 -6.15 -2.62
C ARG A 168 -9.04 -7.36 -3.53
N ILE A 169 -8.30 -7.20 -4.63
CA ILE A 169 -7.85 -8.28 -5.49
C ILE A 169 -6.33 -8.33 -5.38
N ASN A 170 -5.79 -9.40 -4.83
CA ASN A 170 -4.35 -9.58 -4.64
C ASN A 170 -3.89 -10.83 -5.40
N TRP A 171 -3.09 -10.62 -6.44
CA TRP A 171 -2.49 -11.69 -7.23
C TRP A 171 -0.96 -11.75 -7.08
N GLY A 172 -0.40 -10.88 -6.25
CA GLY A 172 1.00 -10.92 -5.90
C GLY A 172 1.34 -12.13 -5.03
N ILE A 173 2.50 -12.68 -5.25
CA ILE A 173 3.07 -13.82 -4.53
C ILE A 173 4.11 -13.34 -3.53
N ASN A 174 5.00 -12.43 -3.94
CA ASN A 174 6.07 -11.93 -3.12
C ASN A 174 5.59 -10.99 -2.01
N GLN A 175 6.39 -10.85 -0.96
CA GLN A 175 6.04 -10.04 0.20
C GLN A 175 6.20 -8.54 -0.07
N GLN A 176 7.20 -8.12 -0.85
CA GLN A 176 7.61 -6.72 -0.99
C GLN A 176 7.20 -6.09 -2.31
N PHE A 177 7.47 -6.72 -3.44
CA PHE A 177 7.19 -6.20 -4.76
C PHE A 177 6.35 -7.19 -5.55
N ASN A 178 5.20 -6.73 -6.05
CA ASN A 178 4.20 -7.59 -6.66
C ASN A 178 3.84 -7.12 -8.09
N PRO A 179 4.65 -7.45 -9.11
CA PRO A 179 4.33 -7.10 -10.49
C PRO A 179 3.06 -7.80 -11.02
N ASN A 180 2.63 -8.90 -10.40
CA ASN A 180 1.39 -9.60 -10.72
C ASN A 180 0.14 -9.00 -10.07
N ASP A 181 0.28 -8.05 -9.13
CA ASP A 181 -0.84 -7.40 -8.47
C ASP A 181 -1.39 -6.24 -9.32
N LEU A 182 -2.08 -6.60 -10.41
CA LEU A 182 -2.54 -5.66 -11.43
C LEU A 182 -3.63 -4.71 -10.94
N PHE A 183 -4.36 -5.07 -9.89
CA PHE A 183 -5.54 -4.35 -9.39
C PHE A 183 -5.23 -3.46 -8.18
N ASN A 184 -4.45 -3.98 -7.23
CA ASN A 184 -4.16 -3.31 -5.96
C ASN A 184 -2.65 -3.37 -5.62
N PRO A 185 -1.79 -2.71 -6.40
CA PRO A 185 -0.35 -2.76 -6.18
C PRO A 185 0.03 -2.27 -4.78
N PHE A 186 1.03 -2.92 -4.21
CA PHE A 186 1.52 -2.61 -2.88
C PHE A 186 2.47 -1.41 -2.89
N ASN A 187 2.33 -0.51 -1.93
CA ASN A 187 3.30 0.54 -1.66
C ASN A 187 4.09 0.21 -0.39
N LEU A 188 5.38 -0.08 -0.54
CA LEU A 188 6.27 -0.42 0.57
C LEU A 188 6.49 0.74 1.54
N PHE A 189 6.34 1.98 1.08
CA PHE A 189 6.64 3.19 1.84
C PHE A 189 5.40 3.82 2.51
N ASP A 190 4.22 3.30 2.24
CA ASP A 190 3.01 3.73 2.94
C ASP A 190 2.91 3.01 4.29
N ILE A 191 3.21 3.73 5.34
CA ILE A 191 3.28 3.23 6.71
C ILE A 191 1.88 3.06 7.34
N ASP A 192 0.90 3.82 6.87
CA ASP A 192 -0.50 3.66 7.31
C ASP A 192 -1.22 2.49 6.62
N TYR A 193 -0.48 1.65 5.92
CA TYR A 193 -0.95 0.66 4.98
C TYR A 193 -1.36 -0.69 5.60
N GLU A 194 -1.98 -0.69 6.76
CA GLU A 194 -2.50 -1.93 7.35
C GLU A 194 -3.51 -2.61 6.41
N GLU A 195 -4.23 -1.80 5.63
CA GLU A 195 -5.17 -2.30 4.65
C GLU A 195 -5.04 -1.61 3.31
N ARG A 196 -4.72 -2.37 2.27
CA ARG A 196 -4.66 -1.87 0.90
C ARG A 196 -6.03 -1.35 0.45
N PRO A 197 -6.10 -0.22 -0.28
CA PRO A 197 -7.34 0.30 -0.84
C PRO A 197 -8.04 -0.76 -1.70
N GLY A 198 -9.36 -0.71 -1.73
CA GLY A 198 -10.17 -1.55 -2.60
C GLY A 198 -10.26 -0.99 -4.01
N VAL A 199 -10.52 -1.88 -4.96
CA VAL A 199 -10.92 -1.55 -6.34
C VAL A 199 -12.36 -1.97 -6.57
N ASP A 200 -13.12 -1.15 -7.31
CA ASP A 200 -14.48 -1.51 -7.74
C ASP A 200 -14.35 -2.57 -8.84
N ALA A 201 -14.86 -3.79 -8.60
CA ALA A 201 -14.63 -4.90 -9.52
C ALA A 201 -15.70 -5.98 -9.43
N VAL A 202 -15.77 -6.77 -10.49
CA VAL A 202 -16.39 -8.09 -10.52
C VAL A 202 -15.29 -9.13 -10.60
N ARG A 203 -15.31 -10.11 -9.71
CA ARG A 203 -14.35 -11.19 -9.63
C ARG A 203 -15.07 -12.52 -9.59
N TYR A 204 -14.75 -13.42 -10.51
CA TYR A 204 -15.27 -14.77 -10.57
C TYR A 204 -14.12 -15.76 -10.55
N GLU A 205 -14.17 -16.73 -9.65
CA GLU A 205 -13.20 -17.82 -9.53
C GLU A 205 -13.89 -19.16 -9.65
N ARG A 206 -13.29 -20.09 -10.39
CA ARG A 206 -13.74 -21.47 -10.55
C ARG A 206 -12.66 -22.41 -10.07
N TYR A 207 -13.03 -23.28 -9.13
CA TYR A 207 -12.17 -24.35 -8.66
C TYR A 207 -12.22 -25.52 -9.63
N THR A 208 -11.06 -25.94 -10.13
CA THR A 208 -10.91 -27.02 -11.12
C THR A 208 -10.32 -28.28 -10.53
N GLY A 209 -9.81 -28.20 -9.30
CA GLY A 209 -9.26 -29.29 -8.51
C GLY A 209 -8.99 -28.82 -7.07
N MET A 210 -8.42 -29.70 -6.25
CA MET A 210 -8.12 -29.34 -4.85
C MET A 210 -7.13 -28.18 -4.72
N LEU A 211 -6.16 -28.08 -5.64
CA LEU A 211 -5.09 -27.09 -5.63
C LEU A 211 -5.03 -26.30 -6.95
N SER A 212 -6.09 -26.29 -7.72
CA SER A 212 -6.13 -25.58 -9.00
C SER A 212 -7.42 -24.78 -9.16
N SER A 213 -7.29 -23.59 -9.70
CA SER A 213 -8.41 -22.71 -10.01
C SER A 213 -8.06 -21.76 -11.15
N TRP A 214 -9.08 -21.24 -11.80
CA TRP A 214 -8.92 -20.06 -12.65
C TRP A 214 -9.85 -18.94 -12.17
N GLU A 215 -9.42 -17.73 -12.41
CA GLU A 215 -10.09 -16.52 -11.96
C GLU A 215 -10.10 -15.47 -13.05
N VAL A 216 -11.23 -14.78 -13.20
CA VAL A 216 -11.36 -13.57 -14.02
C VAL A 216 -11.74 -12.41 -13.12
N ALA A 217 -11.07 -11.29 -13.29
CA ALA A 217 -11.41 -10.06 -12.60
C ALA A 217 -11.50 -8.91 -13.61
N PHE A 218 -12.51 -8.06 -13.41
CA PHE A 218 -12.75 -6.86 -14.21
C PHE A 218 -12.98 -5.67 -13.29
N ALA A 219 -12.14 -4.64 -13.43
CA ALA A 219 -12.25 -3.36 -12.75
C ALA A 219 -12.61 -2.26 -13.78
N PRO A 220 -13.85 -1.74 -13.74
CA PRO A 220 -14.25 -0.62 -14.58
C PRO A 220 -13.51 0.66 -14.22
N ALA A 221 -13.44 1.59 -15.17
CA ALA A 221 -12.94 2.94 -14.99
C ALA A 221 -13.75 3.92 -15.86
N ASP A 222 -13.52 5.22 -15.66
CA ASP A 222 -14.15 6.30 -16.44
C ASP A 222 -13.86 6.24 -17.94
N SER A 223 -12.81 5.53 -18.34
CA SER A 223 -12.47 5.30 -19.74
C SER A 223 -11.94 3.90 -19.97
N LEU A 224 -12.14 3.37 -21.17
CA LEU A 224 -11.61 2.07 -21.56
C LEU A 224 -10.08 1.99 -21.44
N LYS A 225 -9.39 3.12 -21.59
CA LYS A 225 -7.92 3.19 -21.43
C LYS A 225 -7.44 2.96 -19.99
N ARG A 226 -8.31 3.15 -19.01
CA ARG A 226 -8.01 3.00 -17.58
C ARG A 226 -8.52 1.69 -16.98
N THR A 227 -9.40 0.96 -17.68
CA THR A 227 -9.93 -0.33 -17.22
C THR A 227 -8.83 -1.37 -17.05
N VAL A 228 -9.02 -2.28 -16.08
CA VAL A 228 -8.18 -3.46 -15.88
C VAL A 228 -9.07 -4.69 -15.98
N MET A 229 -8.67 -5.66 -16.78
CA MET A 229 -9.33 -6.96 -16.91
C MET A 229 -8.26 -8.03 -17.07
N ALA A 230 -8.31 -9.07 -16.26
CA ALA A 230 -7.31 -10.12 -16.36
C ALA A 230 -7.88 -11.48 -15.97
N TYR A 231 -7.25 -12.50 -16.52
CA TYR A 231 -7.45 -13.93 -16.23
C TYR A 231 -6.20 -14.43 -15.51
N ARG A 232 -6.41 -15.25 -14.47
CA ARG A 232 -5.36 -15.95 -13.73
C ARG A 232 -5.69 -17.43 -13.65
N TYR A 233 -4.71 -18.30 -13.89
CA TYR A 233 -4.74 -19.72 -13.59
C TYR A 233 -3.75 -20.03 -12.49
N ARG A 234 -4.15 -20.86 -11.53
CA ARG A 234 -3.28 -21.35 -10.45
C ARG A 234 -3.31 -22.88 -10.40
N THR A 235 -2.16 -23.46 -10.07
CA THR A 235 -2.04 -24.89 -9.86
C THR A 235 -0.86 -25.19 -8.95
N ASN A 236 -0.87 -26.36 -8.29
CA ASN A 236 0.28 -26.89 -7.56
C ASN A 236 0.89 -28.05 -8.34
N TYR A 237 2.20 -28.04 -8.43
CA TYR A 237 2.96 -29.15 -9.00
C TYR A 237 4.23 -29.40 -8.19
N LYS A 238 4.39 -30.64 -7.70
CA LYS A 238 5.55 -31.08 -6.90
C LYS A 238 5.86 -30.18 -5.70
N GLY A 239 4.82 -29.67 -5.01
CA GLY A 239 4.98 -28.83 -3.82
C GLY A 239 5.28 -27.37 -4.11
N TYR A 240 5.25 -26.96 -5.39
CA TYR A 240 5.30 -25.55 -5.80
C TYR A 240 3.93 -25.11 -6.31
N ASP A 241 3.50 -23.96 -5.83
CA ASP A 241 2.36 -23.26 -6.41
C ASP A 241 2.83 -22.42 -7.59
N PHE A 242 2.13 -22.55 -8.71
CA PHE A 242 2.39 -21.78 -9.92
C PHE A 242 1.17 -20.96 -10.28
N GLN A 243 1.41 -19.77 -10.85
CA GLN A 243 0.34 -18.99 -11.48
C GLN A 243 0.78 -18.47 -12.86
N ALA A 244 -0.22 -18.33 -13.74
CA ALA A 244 -0.10 -17.67 -15.03
C ALA A 244 -1.19 -16.61 -15.15
N ILE A 245 -0.86 -15.45 -15.67
CA ILE A 245 -1.75 -14.30 -15.80
C ILE A 245 -1.69 -13.75 -17.22
N VAL A 246 -2.86 -13.44 -17.77
CA VAL A 246 -2.98 -12.68 -19.01
C VAL A 246 -4.10 -11.67 -18.85
N GLY A 247 -3.85 -10.43 -19.27
CA GLY A 247 -4.87 -9.40 -19.13
C GLY A 247 -4.55 -8.08 -19.76
N LYS A 248 -5.57 -7.25 -19.82
CA LYS A 248 -5.47 -5.84 -20.16
C LYS A 248 -5.22 -5.04 -18.88
N TRP A 249 -4.08 -4.41 -18.78
CA TRP A 249 -3.78 -3.45 -17.73
C TRP A 249 -3.69 -2.05 -18.32
N LYS A 250 -4.76 -1.27 -18.14
CA LYS A 250 -4.88 0.08 -18.73
C LYS A 250 -4.68 0.03 -20.25
N THR A 251 -3.64 0.64 -20.78
CA THR A 251 -3.28 0.67 -22.22
C THR A 251 -2.31 -0.42 -22.63
N ARG A 252 -2.09 -1.44 -21.80
CA ARG A 252 -1.09 -2.50 -22.02
C ARG A 252 -1.69 -3.88 -21.88
N LEU A 253 -1.19 -4.83 -22.65
CA LEU A 253 -1.31 -6.25 -22.41
C LEU A 253 -0.31 -6.62 -21.30
N ALA A 254 -0.77 -7.31 -20.27
CA ALA A 254 0.05 -7.85 -19.19
C ALA A 254 0.10 -9.38 -19.31
N LEU A 255 1.32 -9.93 -19.37
CA LEU A 255 1.59 -11.37 -19.34
C LEU A 255 2.41 -11.65 -18.10
N GLY A 256 1.82 -12.32 -17.12
CA GLY A 256 2.43 -12.57 -15.84
C GLY A 256 2.59 -14.04 -15.51
N GLY A 257 3.51 -14.34 -14.63
CA GLY A 257 3.70 -15.66 -14.07
C GLY A 257 4.35 -15.58 -12.70
N GLY A 258 4.27 -16.67 -11.96
CA GLY A 258 4.90 -16.70 -10.65
C GLY A 258 4.91 -18.10 -10.04
N TRP A 259 5.74 -18.25 -9.02
CA TRP A 259 5.91 -19.49 -8.29
C TRP A 259 6.12 -19.22 -6.81
N SER A 260 5.72 -20.16 -5.97
CA SER A 260 6.01 -20.17 -4.53
C SER A 260 6.20 -21.61 -4.08
N GLY A 261 7.25 -21.87 -3.33
CA GLY A 261 7.56 -23.19 -2.81
C GLY A 261 8.77 -23.14 -1.87
N ASN A 262 9.37 -24.28 -1.62
CA ASN A 262 10.51 -24.38 -0.73
C ASN A 262 11.76 -24.93 -1.44
N LEU A 263 12.89 -24.30 -1.22
CA LEU A 263 14.22 -24.81 -1.49
C LEU A 263 14.77 -25.37 -0.18
N LYS A 264 14.63 -26.69 0.02
CA LYS A 264 14.95 -27.37 1.30
C LYS A 264 14.14 -26.75 2.46
N LYS A 265 14.80 -25.99 3.35
CA LYS A 265 14.19 -25.35 4.52
C LYS A 265 13.89 -23.86 4.33
N ALA A 266 14.24 -23.29 3.20
CA ALA A 266 14.01 -21.90 2.88
C ALA A 266 12.82 -21.76 1.93
N GLY A 267 11.94 -20.78 2.18
CA GLY A 267 10.93 -20.38 1.23
C GLY A 267 11.58 -19.77 -0.01
N PHE A 268 11.05 -20.06 -1.19
CA PHE A 268 11.50 -19.48 -2.45
C PHE A 268 10.30 -19.10 -3.29
N SER A 269 10.17 -17.81 -3.57
CA SER A 269 9.09 -17.30 -4.38
C SER A 269 9.59 -16.32 -5.44
N GLY A 270 8.83 -16.19 -6.50
CA GLY A 270 9.11 -15.23 -7.54
C GLY A 270 7.88 -14.98 -8.40
N GLU A 271 7.86 -13.81 -9.01
CA GLU A 271 6.82 -13.42 -9.95
C GLU A 271 7.36 -12.42 -10.96
N PHE A 272 6.78 -12.44 -12.14
CA PHE A 272 7.13 -11.49 -13.18
C PHE A 272 5.89 -11.06 -13.95
N THR A 273 5.96 -9.86 -14.55
CA THR A 273 4.97 -9.40 -15.53
C THR A 273 5.68 -8.68 -16.66
N TYR A 274 5.32 -9.05 -17.88
CA TYR A 274 5.72 -8.39 -19.12
C TYR A 274 4.58 -7.55 -19.64
N PHE A 275 4.80 -6.24 -19.77
CA PHE A 275 3.82 -5.26 -20.23
C PHE A 275 4.12 -4.85 -21.67
N LEU A 276 3.15 -5.04 -22.56
CA LEU A 276 3.21 -4.67 -23.97
C LEU A 276 2.21 -3.56 -24.27
N PRO A 277 2.54 -2.51 -25.01
CA PRO A 277 1.59 -1.49 -25.43
C PRO A 277 0.44 -2.09 -26.24
N TYR A 278 -0.79 -1.84 -25.83
CA TYR A 278 -1.96 -2.46 -26.48
C TYR A 278 -2.21 -1.98 -27.92
N LYS A 279 -1.89 -0.71 -28.22
CA LYS A 279 -2.05 -0.13 -29.55
C LYS A 279 -1.00 -0.54 -30.56
N ASP A 280 0.17 -0.98 -30.09
CA ASP A 280 1.35 -1.23 -30.90
C ASP A 280 1.64 -2.73 -31.02
N LEU A 281 0.67 -3.60 -30.74
CA LEU A 281 0.82 -5.05 -30.88
C LEU A 281 1.32 -5.51 -32.28
N PRO A 282 0.99 -4.84 -33.41
CA PRO A 282 1.61 -5.16 -34.70
C PRO A 282 3.01 -4.58 -34.88
N GLN A 283 3.37 -3.51 -34.16
CA GLN A 283 4.67 -2.84 -34.17
C GLN A 283 5.03 -2.50 -32.73
N ILE A 284 5.67 -3.44 -32.04
CA ILE A 284 6.07 -3.25 -30.64
C ILE A 284 7.08 -2.07 -30.61
N ASN A 285 6.65 -0.95 -30.00
CA ASN A 285 7.57 0.12 -29.67
C ASN A 285 8.31 -0.26 -28.38
N PRO A 286 9.61 -0.62 -28.44
CA PRO A 286 10.37 -1.06 -27.27
C PRO A 286 10.40 -0.03 -26.14
N SER A 287 10.21 1.25 -26.48
CA SER A 287 10.22 2.34 -25.50
C SER A 287 9.01 2.32 -24.54
N GLN A 288 7.96 1.56 -24.86
CA GLN A 288 6.73 1.47 -24.06
C GLN A 288 6.52 0.09 -23.41
N THR A 289 7.34 -0.89 -23.73
CA THR A 289 7.33 -2.19 -23.07
C THR A 289 8.00 -2.11 -21.71
N ASN A 290 7.61 -2.95 -20.76
CA ASN A 290 8.37 -3.15 -19.53
C ASN A 290 8.34 -4.61 -19.12
N PHE A 291 9.42 -5.05 -18.50
CA PHE A 291 9.53 -6.34 -17.82
C PHE A 291 9.92 -6.10 -16.38
N VAL A 292 9.11 -6.61 -15.48
CA VAL A 292 9.35 -6.53 -14.03
C VAL A 292 9.40 -7.92 -13.47
N LEU A 293 10.47 -8.21 -12.72
CA LEU A 293 10.71 -9.48 -12.04
C LEU A 293 10.98 -9.20 -10.57
N SER A 294 10.30 -9.92 -9.69
CA SER A 294 10.58 -9.93 -8.26
C SER A 294 10.79 -11.36 -7.79
N THR A 295 11.80 -11.59 -6.97
CA THR A 295 12.07 -12.89 -6.35
C THR A 295 12.53 -12.72 -4.91
N SER A 296 12.25 -13.70 -4.07
CA SER A 296 12.67 -13.69 -2.68
C SER A 296 13.00 -15.10 -2.15
N VAL A 297 13.90 -15.11 -1.21
CA VAL A 297 14.23 -16.28 -0.38
C VAL A 297 14.04 -15.88 1.07
N ASP A 298 13.37 -16.73 1.84
CA ASP A 298 13.13 -16.47 3.25
C ASP A 298 13.34 -17.71 4.12
N HIS A 299 13.67 -17.47 5.38
CA HIS A 299 13.86 -18.53 6.36
C HIS A 299 13.42 -18.10 7.76
N ALA A 300 12.59 -18.93 8.39
CA ALA A 300 12.23 -18.78 9.80
C ALA A 300 13.10 -19.71 10.65
N PHE A 301 13.93 -19.16 11.51
CA PHE A 301 14.73 -19.95 12.45
C PHE A 301 13.87 -20.41 13.62
N LEU A 302 14.01 -21.67 14.05
CA LEU A 302 13.17 -22.29 15.10
C LEU A 302 13.10 -21.52 16.42
N LYS A 303 14.19 -20.87 16.81
CA LYS A 303 14.30 -20.03 18.02
C LYS A 303 14.96 -18.68 17.73
N GLY A 304 14.81 -18.20 16.53
CA GLY A 304 15.49 -17.02 16.04
C GLY A 304 14.58 -16.14 15.16
N PRO A 305 15.17 -15.17 14.49
CA PRO A 305 14.43 -14.28 13.62
C PRO A 305 13.93 -14.98 12.35
N PHE A 306 12.94 -14.36 11.73
CA PHE A 306 12.62 -14.57 10.33
C PHE A 306 13.52 -13.63 9.50
N VAL A 307 14.16 -14.18 8.47
CA VAL A 307 15.02 -13.43 7.54
C VAL A 307 14.50 -13.60 6.12
N SER A 308 14.38 -12.52 5.39
CA SER A 308 13.99 -12.51 3.97
C SER A 308 14.97 -11.67 3.16
N LEU A 309 15.38 -12.21 2.02
CA LEU A 309 16.16 -11.50 0.99
C LEU A 309 15.32 -11.42 -0.27
N GLY A 310 15.15 -10.22 -0.81
CA GLY A 310 14.38 -9.95 -2.01
C GLY A 310 15.21 -9.25 -3.08
N TYR A 311 14.83 -9.47 -4.34
CA TYR A 311 15.40 -8.77 -5.48
C TYR A 311 14.30 -8.35 -6.44
N LEU A 312 14.36 -7.10 -6.88
CA LEU A 312 13.49 -6.53 -7.91
C LEU A 312 14.34 -6.12 -9.11
N TYR A 313 13.91 -6.55 -10.28
CA TYR A 313 14.38 -6.06 -11.56
C TYR A 313 13.26 -5.32 -12.29
N ASN A 314 13.50 -4.08 -12.66
CA ASN A 314 12.62 -3.25 -13.47
C ASN A 314 13.37 -2.84 -14.75
N TYR A 315 13.02 -3.40 -15.89
CA TYR A 315 13.70 -3.15 -17.15
C TYR A 315 13.78 -1.65 -17.50
N ARG A 316 12.72 -0.89 -17.23
CA ARG A 316 12.65 0.55 -17.48
C ARG A 316 13.15 1.40 -16.32
N GLY A 317 13.52 0.78 -15.24
CA GLY A 317 14.12 1.49 -14.13
C GLY A 317 15.44 2.12 -14.51
N THR A 318 15.78 3.19 -13.84
CA THR A 318 17.01 3.96 -14.05
C THR A 318 18.05 3.65 -12.97
N GLY A 319 19.29 4.11 -13.21
CA GLY A 319 20.35 4.20 -12.22
C GLY A 319 20.50 5.62 -11.65
N ASP A 320 19.58 6.54 -11.93
CA ASP A 320 19.71 7.93 -11.54
C ASP A 320 19.10 8.19 -10.15
N PRO A 321 19.89 8.61 -9.15
CA PRO A 321 19.43 8.91 -7.82
C PRO A 321 18.57 10.18 -7.73
N SER A 322 18.66 11.08 -8.73
CA SER A 322 17.90 12.35 -8.74
C SER A 322 16.38 12.14 -8.73
N LEU A 323 15.89 10.95 -9.10
CA LEU A 323 14.48 10.59 -8.99
C LEU A 323 13.96 10.53 -7.55
N LEU A 324 14.82 10.36 -6.55
CA LEU A 324 14.45 10.53 -5.14
C LEU A 324 14.03 11.96 -4.86
N ASN A 325 14.75 12.93 -5.42
CA ASN A 325 14.48 14.36 -5.27
C ASN A 325 13.16 14.75 -5.94
N LEU A 326 12.88 14.22 -7.16
CA LEU A 326 11.62 14.45 -7.88
C LEU A 326 10.42 13.81 -7.18
N ALA A 327 10.61 12.72 -6.48
CA ALA A 327 9.54 12.06 -5.73
C ALA A 327 9.26 12.69 -4.35
N GLY A 328 10.05 13.71 -3.93
CA GLY A 328 9.92 14.34 -2.62
C GLY A 328 10.04 13.34 -1.46
N GLY A 329 10.80 12.24 -1.63
CA GLY A 329 10.82 11.10 -0.71
C GLY A 329 9.50 10.31 -0.65
N SER A 330 8.51 10.68 -1.46
CA SER A 330 7.16 10.10 -1.42
C SER A 330 6.94 9.23 -2.64
N PHE A 331 7.26 7.96 -2.54
CA PHE A 331 6.87 6.94 -3.53
C PHE A 331 5.37 6.64 -3.40
N THR A 332 4.54 7.68 -3.61
CA THR A 332 3.10 7.63 -3.30
C THR A 332 2.27 6.78 -4.25
N THR A 333 2.78 6.43 -5.42
CA THR A 333 2.05 5.61 -6.38
C THR A 333 2.82 4.36 -6.74
N SER A 334 2.55 3.28 -6.03
CA SER A 334 3.01 1.97 -6.46
C SER A 334 2.25 1.53 -7.71
N SER A 335 2.96 0.99 -8.69
CA SER A 335 2.41 0.46 -9.92
C SER A 335 3.02 -0.91 -10.21
N PRO A 336 2.24 -1.90 -10.67
CA PRO A 336 2.81 -3.18 -11.08
C PRO A 336 3.75 -3.04 -12.30
N TYR A 337 3.57 -1.98 -13.08
CA TYR A 337 4.44 -1.64 -14.22
C TYR A 337 5.81 -1.12 -13.81
N GLY A 338 5.91 -0.46 -12.67
CA GLY A 338 7.16 0.07 -12.11
C GLY A 338 6.99 0.24 -10.61
N PRO A 339 7.21 -0.82 -9.82
CA PRO A 339 7.05 -0.76 -8.36
C PRO A 339 8.00 0.23 -7.70
N LEU A 340 9.19 0.38 -8.27
CA LEU A 340 10.19 1.39 -7.94
C LEU A 340 10.79 1.97 -9.22
N PRO A 341 11.28 3.22 -9.19
CA PRO A 341 11.90 3.85 -10.35
C PRO A 341 13.26 3.26 -10.72
N PHE A 342 13.87 2.47 -9.84
CA PHE A 342 15.21 1.93 -10.01
C PHE A 342 15.22 0.61 -10.80
N LYS A 343 16.30 0.38 -11.55
CA LYS A 343 16.46 -0.81 -12.39
C LYS A 343 16.71 -2.07 -11.56
N HIS A 344 17.51 -1.96 -10.53
CA HIS A 344 17.85 -3.05 -9.62
C HIS A 344 17.61 -2.60 -8.20
N THR A 345 16.93 -3.43 -7.41
CA THR A 345 16.72 -3.20 -5.99
C THR A 345 16.91 -4.52 -5.25
N VAL A 346 17.68 -4.48 -4.19
CA VAL A 346 17.87 -5.58 -3.25
C VAL A 346 17.23 -5.18 -1.92
N THR A 347 16.51 -6.10 -1.30
CA THR A 347 15.91 -5.89 0.01
C THR A 347 16.35 -6.99 0.97
N SER A 348 16.55 -6.61 2.22
CA SER A 348 16.80 -7.55 3.32
C SER A 348 15.90 -7.18 4.48
N THR A 349 15.14 -8.12 4.99
CA THR A 349 14.28 -7.92 6.17
C THR A 349 14.61 -8.94 7.22
N VAL A 350 14.81 -8.47 8.43
CA VAL A 350 14.94 -9.30 9.63
C VAL A 350 13.79 -8.93 10.56
N LEU A 351 13.00 -9.93 10.96
CA LEU A 351 11.86 -9.78 11.87
C LEU A 351 12.06 -10.74 13.05
N GLY A 352 11.85 -10.27 14.27
CA GLY A 352 11.97 -11.10 15.46
C GLY A 352 11.13 -10.60 16.62
N SER A 353 10.84 -11.52 17.54
CA SER A 353 10.23 -11.21 18.84
C SER A 353 11.32 -11.28 19.91
N PHE A 354 11.42 -10.25 20.73
CA PHE A 354 12.33 -10.20 21.89
C PHE A 354 11.64 -10.76 23.14
N SER A 355 10.30 -10.68 23.17
CA SER A 355 9.41 -11.30 24.16
C SER A 355 8.03 -11.49 23.55
N ASP A 356 7.08 -12.08 24.31
CA ASP A 356 5.69 -12.25 23.89
C ASP A 356 4.97 -10.91 23.62
N LEU A 357 5.44 -9.83 24.26
CA LEU A 357 4.83 -8.49 24.16
C LEU A 357 5.67 -7.53 23.31
N PHE A 358 6.92 -7.84 23.01
CA PHE A 358 7.83 -6.93 22.35
C PHE A 358 8.52 -7.59 21.16
N GLY A 359 8.33 -7.01 19.99
CA GLY A 359 8.94 -7.46 18.74
C GLY A 359 9.44 -6.29 17.91
N GLY A 360 10.14 -6.62 16.83
CA GLY A 360 10.63 -5.60 15.93
C GLY A 360 11.10 -6.18 14.60
N SER A 361 11.33 -5.29 13.67
CA SER A 361 11.89 -5.61 12.37
C SER A 361 12.85 -4.53 11.91
N ILE A 362 13.74 -4.90 11.03
CA ILE A 362 14.57 -3.99 10.28
C ILE A 362 14.54 -4.39 8.82
N THR A 363 14.17 -3.46 7.95
CA THR A 363 14.21 -3.65 6.50
C THR A 363 15.26 -2.71 5.94
N PHE A 364 16.19 -3.27 5.19
CA PHE A 364 17.19 -2.55 4.42
C PHE A 364 16.91 -2.74 2.94
N LEU A 365 16.94 -1.64 2.20
CA LEU A 365 16.78 -1.63 0.74
C LEU A 365 17.98 -0.91 0.13
N SER A 366 18.55 -1.50 -0.91
CA SER A 366 19.65 -0.94 -1.67
C SER A 366 19.36 -0.98 -3.16
N THR A 367 19.75 0.08 -3.84
CA THR A 367 19.67 0.18 -5.30
C THR A 367 21.09 0.38 -5.87
N PRO A 368 21.81 -0.72 -6.18
CA PRO A 368 23.27 -0.68 -6.41
C PRO A 368 23.76 0.28 -7.48
N ARG A 369 22.93 0.59 -8.50
CA ARG A 369 23.29 1.53 -9.57
C ARG A 369 22.94 2.98 -9.29
N ALA A 370 21.90 3.20 -8.49
CA ALA A 370 21.46 4.54 -8.11
C ALA A 370 22.04 4.95 -6.76
N GLU A 371 22.79 4.06 -6.10
CA GLU A 371 23.47 4.33 -4.83
C GLU A 371 22.53 4.87 -3.74
N VAL A 372 21.27 4.38 -3.78
CA VAL A 372 20.25 4.73 -2.79
C VAL A 372 20.13 3.61 -1.77
N PHE A 373 20.15 4.00 -0.50
CA PHE A 373 19.96 3.11 0.63
C PHE A 373 18.77 3.58 1.46
N ILE A 374 17.91 2.64 1.85
CA ILE A 374 16.75 2.94 2.68
C ILE A 374 16.74 1.99 3.86
N LEU A 375 16.63 2.54 5.05
CA LEU A 375 16.55 1.80 6.30
C LEU A 375 15.21 2.03 6.96
N ILE A 376 14.51 0.93 7.31
CA ILE A 376 13.18 0.97 7.92
C ILE A 376 13.18 0.09 9.17
N PRO A 377 13.63 0.59 10.32
CA PRO A 377 13.46 -0.09 11.60
C PRO A 377 12.04 0.09 12.12
N ALA A 378 11.52 -0.93 12.79
CA ALA A 378 10.22 -0.90 13.45
C ALA A 378 10.27 -1.68 14.77
N LEU A 379 9.63 -1.14 15.80
CA LEU A 379 9.44 -1.75 17.11
C LEU A 379 7.96 -1.75 17.44
N ASN A 380 7.47 -2.86 17.97
CA ASN A 380 6.07 -3.03 18.35
C ASN A 380 6.01 -3.54 19.79
N TYR A 381 5.17 -2.89 20.61
CA TYR A 381 4.93 -3.26 21.99
C TYR A 381 3.44 -3.42 22.28
N SER A 382 3.03 -4.61 22.69
CA SER A 382 1.66 -4.88 23.12
C SER A 382 1.48 -4.43 24.57
N ILE A 383 0.82 -3.27 24.76
CA ILE A 383 0.54 -2.72 26.10
C ILE A 383 -0.53 -3.55 26.79
N LYS A 384 -1.54 -3.98 26.01
CA LYS A 384 -2.65 -4.86 26.39
C LYS A 384 -3.03 -5.71 25.17
N GLN A 385 -3.92 -6.69 25.36
CA GLN A 385 -4.37 -7.57 24.30
C GLN A 385 -4.90 -6.84 23.05
N ASP A 386 -5.50 -5.66 23.25
CA ASP A 386 -6.17 -4.85 22.22
C ASP A 386 -5.46 -3.49 21.98
N LEU A 387 -4.37 -3.18 22.70
CA LEU A 387 -3.66 -1.89 22.64
C LEU A 387 -2.18 -2.10 22.30
N GLU A 388 -1.78 -1.61 21.14
CA GLU A 388 -0.42 -1.71 20.61
C GLU A 388 0.20 -0.32 20.43
N LEU A 389 1.44 -0.18 20.87
CA LEU A 389 2.33 0.96 20.56
C LEU A 389 3.37 0.51 19.55
N SER A 390 3.53 1.27 18.46
CA SER A 390 4.57 1.03 17.48
C SER A 390 5.41 2.29 17.27
N VAL A 391 6.71 2.10 17.14
CA VAL A 391 7.65 3.13 16.73
C VAL A 391 8.40 2.62 15.51
N PHE A 392 8.42 3.41 14.44
CA PHE A 392 9.18 3.06 13.26
C PHE A 392 9.74 4.28 12.57
N ALA A 393 10.81 4.09 11.83
CA ALA A 393 11.45 5.15 11.07
C ALA A 393 11.67 4.74 9.63
N GLN A 394 11.81 5.73 8.77
CA GLN A 394 12.29 5.57 7.39
C GLN A 394 13.42 6.55 7.19
N SER A 395 14.57 6.05 6.80
CA SER A 395 15.76 6.87 6.55
C SER A 395 16.26 6.59 5.14
N PHE A 396 16.39 7.65 4.37
CA PHE A 396 16.85 7.61 2.97
C PHE A 396 18.23 8.22 2.90
N MET A 397 19.18 7.47 2.34
CA MET A 397 20.57 7.90 2.16
C MET A 397 20.95 7.70 0.69
N THR A 398 21.65 8.67 0.14
CA THR A 398 22.20 8.60 -1.21
C THR A 398 23.51 9.34 -1.26
N ASP A 399 24.28 9.15 -2.34
CA ASP A 399 25.44 9.97 -2.63
C ASP A 399 25.01 11.43 -2.82
N ASN A 400 25.68 12.35 -2.11
CA ASN A 400 25.41 13.77 -2.25
C ASN A 400 26.29 14.32 -3.38
N PRO A 401 25.73 14.69 -4.53
CA PRO A 401 26.50 15.15 -5.67
C PRO A 401 27.27 16.46 -5.41
N PHE A 402 27.04 17.13 -4.29
CA PHE A 402 27.68 18.39 -3.93
C PHE A 402 28.82 18.23 -2.90
N GLU A 403 28.85 17.10 -2.15
CA GLU A 403 29.79 16.89 -1.07
C GLU A 403 30.69 15.68 -1.27
N ASP A 404 30.53 14.95 -2.39
CA ASP A 404 31.25 13.71 -2.73
C ASP A 404 31.28 12.70 -1.57
N GLN A 405 30.14 12.61 -0.86
CA GLN A 405 29.95 11.71 0.28
C GLN A 405 28.51 11.28 0.43
N TYR A 406 28.30 10.11 1.01
CA TYR A 406 26.96 9.62 1.35
C TYR A 406 26.39 10.43 2.51
N SER A 407 25.17 10.93 2.34
CA SER A 407 24.48 11.61 3.41
C SER A 407 22.97 11.32 3.43
N TRP A 408 22.34 11.61 4.56
CA TRP A 408 20.91 11.41 4.73
C TRP A 408 20.14 12.50 3.99
N PHE A 409 19.29 12.05 3.06
CA PHE A 409 18.39 12.91 2.29
C PHE A 409 17.11 13.23 3.10
N SER A 410 16.50 12.20 3.69
CA SER A 410 15.24 12.34 4.43
C SER A 410 15.18 11.31 5.54
N ASN A 411 14.68 11.76 6.69
CA ASN A 411 14.34 10.88 7.81
C ASN A 411 12.90 11.14 8.23
N ALA A 412 12.15 10.08 8.44
CA ALA A 412 10.81 10.15 8.98
C ALA A 412 10.73 9.25 10.23
N LEU A 413 10.20 9.77 11.32
CA LEU A 413 9.91 9.05 12.56
C LEU A 413 8.40 8.99 12.75
N PHE A 414 7.90 7.82 13.11
CA PHE A 414 6.49 7.57 13.31
C PHE A 414 6.23 6.97 14.69
N LEU A 415 5.23 7.50 15.37
CA LEU A 415 4.69 6.95 16.61
C LEU A 415 3.24 6.59 16.40
N ARG A 416 2.87 5.33 16.60
CA ARG A 416 1.53 4.80 16.37
C ARG A 416 0.99 4.16 17.63
N LEU A 417 -0.20 4.59 18.06
CA LEU A 417 -0.99 3.94 19.09
C LEU A 417 -2.28 3.40 18.45
N LYS A 418 -2.51 2.08 18.56
CA LYS A 418 -3.65 1.39 17.97
C LYS A 418 -4.41 0.61 19.03
N GLN A 419 -5.72 0.81 19.09
CA GLN A 419 -6.64 0.04 19.91
C GLN A 419 -7.65 -0.68 19.01
N SER A 420 -7.71 -2.01 19.10
CA SER A 420 -8.64 -2.87 18.38
C SER A 420 -9.87 -3.21 19.24
N PHE A 421 -11.00 -3.55 18.61
CA PHE A 421 -12.24 -3.97 19.28
C PHE A 421 -13.08 -4.91 18.39
#